data_d2a54faff9043092f1576090f03117ed
#
_entry.id   d2a54faff9043092f1576090f03117ed
#
_cell.length_a   1.000
_cell.length_b   1.000
_cell.length_c   1.000
_cell.angle_alpha   90.00
_cell.angle_beta   90.00
_cell.angle_gamma   90.00
#
_symmetry.space_group_name_H-M   'P 1'
#
loop_
_entity.id
_entity.type
_entity.pdbx_description
1 polymer ?
#
loop_
_entity_poly.entity_id
_entity_poly.type
_entity_poly.pdbx_seq_one_letter_code
_entity_poly.pdbx_strand_id
1 'polypeptide(L)'
;MNILGINAYHGDASAALVVDGQLVAAVEEERFNRIKHWAGFPGKSIQYCLDYAGITIDQVEHVAISFNPSANLGKRLAFVAKHRPSFRAILDRLKRQGKTLGIEDQLAQSIGVDRSRIKAQIHRIEHHQTHVAAGFLVSPFEEAAVLSVDGMGDFTSTLTAYAKGNDWREHSRVYFPHSIGFLYSALTMYLGFPHYGDEYKVMGLAPYGEPEFVDFFQKMIQPKGDVFELNLDYFTHHQQGVKMKWNDGAPIVEPFYSRKLTDELGPARDPKAEMTHRHENIAKSLQVVTEQIIVHLLNKLYEKTGSKNVCMTGGVAMNSVANGKITSQTPFENVYIPAGAADNGTSFGAAFHVWNRQLGKPRTFIQDHAYWGDEATDAECESAVIKSGYNYEKLSDEQMLDRVTDMILDGNVLGWFQGRMEFGARALGNRSLIADPRRTDMRDIINLKIKFREKFRPFAPSILEEHVGEWFEINEEAPYMEKVLPIRKEKRSVIPAVTHVDGSGRLQSVSKRTNPRYHALITRFFEKTGVPILLNTSLNENEPIVRTPDQALGVLTRTSMDAIAVGSFLVWK
;
A
#
# COMPACT_ATOMS: atom_id res chain seq x y z
N MET A 1 -22.50 7.33 16.54
CA MET A 1 -22.80 6.23 15.58
C MET A 1 -21.47 5.58 15.19
N ASN A 2 -21.37 4.30 15.45
CA ASN A 2 -20.15 3.51 15.27
C ASN A 2 -20.30 2.61 14.04
N ILE A 3 -19.44 2.77 13.05
CA ILE A 3 -19.44 1.98 11.82
C ILE A 3 -18.14 1.24 11.72
N LEU A 4 -18.19 -0.09 11.79
CA LEU A 4 -17.04 -0.97 11.63
C LEU A 4 -16.91 -1.37 10.16
N GLY A 5 -15.82 -0.97 9.52
CA GLY A 5 -15.46 -1.35 8.16
C GLY A 5 -14.51 -2.54 8.15
N ILE A 6 -14.73 -3.49 7.26
CA ILE A 6 -13.97 -4.74 7.19
C ILE A 6 -13.56 -5.03 5.75
N ASN A 7 -12.25 -5.24 5.54
CA ASN A 7 -11.71 -5.94 4.38
C ASN A 7 -11.35 -7.38 4.78
N ALA A 8 -12.03 -8.37 4.22
CA ALA A 8 -11.79 -9.79 4.50
C ALA A 8 -11.78 -10.60 3.20
N TYR A 9 -10.94 -11.67 3.18
CA TYR A 9 -10.80 -12.61 2.04
C TYR A 9 -10.23 -12.03 0.75
N HIS A 10 -9.74 -10.80 0.81
CA HIS A 10 -8.82 -10.18 -0.13
C HIS A 10 -7.44 -10.05 0.51
N GLY A 11 -6.42 -9.71 -0.27
CA GLY A 11 -5.12 -9.36 0.28
C GLY A 11 -5.20 -8.21 1.29
N ASP A 12 -4.25 -8.15 2.20
CA ASP A 12 -4.14 -7.06 3.17
C ASP A 12 -5.41 -6.86 4.02
N ALA A 13 -5.97 -7.99 4.54
CA ALA A 13 -7.15 -7.96 5.38
C ALA A 13 -6.98 -6.96 6.54
N SER A 14 -8.01 -6.15 6.79
CA SER A 14 -7.95 -5.00 7.70
C SER A 14 -9.30 -4.68 8.31
N ALA A 15 -9.29 -3.91 9.39
CA ALA A 15 -10.46 -3.30 9.97
C ALA A 15 -10.25 -1.80 10.18
N ALA A 16 -11.34 -1.06 10.16
CA ALA A 16 -11.39 0.37 10.43
C ALA A 16 -12.66 0.74 11.19
N LEU A 17 -12.56 1.65 12.14
CA LEU A 17 -13.70 2.14 12.91
C LEU A 17 -13.92 3.62 12.63
N VAL A 18 -15.12 3.94 12.16
CA VAL A 18 -15.59 5.32 11.97
C VAL A 18 -16.62 5.63 13.06
N VAL A 19 -16.38 6.69 13.83
CA VAL A 19 -17.26 7.19 14.89
C VAL A 19 -17.72 8.59 14.50
N ASP A 20 -19.03 8.77 14.35
CA ASP A 20 -19.65 10.04 13.96
C ASP A 20 -19.00 10.72 12.74
N GLY A 21 -18.61 9.89 11.76
CA GLY A 21 -17.98 10.35 10.52
C GLY A 21 -16.48 10.65 10.61
N GLN A 22 -15.82 10.31 11.72
CA GLN A 22 -14.38 10.43 11.90
C GLN A 22 -13.74 9.04 11.94
N LEU A 23 -12.66 8.81 11.18
CA LEU A 23 -11.86 7.60 11.30
C LEU A 23 -11.09 7.68 12.62
N VAL A 24 -11.33 6.74 13.53
CA VAL A 24 -10.68 6.75 14.86
C VAL A 24 -9.58 5.70 14.97
N ALA A 25 -9.73 4.56 14.30
CA ALA A 25 -8.72 3.49 14.26
C ALA A 25 -8.80 2.72 12.94
N ALA A 26 -7.64 2.30 12.43
CA ALA A 26 -7.53 1.39 11.30
C ALA A 26 -6.22 0.62 11.37
N VAL A 27 -6.26 -0.68 11.07
CA VAL A 27 -5.08 -1.55 11.14
C VAL A 27 -5.24 -2.79 10.27
N GLU A 28 -4.13 -3.26 9.69
CA GLU A 28 -4.05 -4.51 8.95
C GLU A 28 -3.80 -5.70 9.90
N GLU A 29 -4.45 -6.83 9.61
CA GLU A 29 -4.34 -8.05 10.40
C GLU A 29 -2.92 -8.63 10.44
N GLU A 30 -2.13 -8.40 9.39
CA GLU A 30 -0.73 -8.82 9.31
C GLU A 30 0.15 -8.23 10.44
N ARG A 31 -0.23 -7.08 11.00
CA ARG A 31 0.48 -6.45 12.12
C ARG A 31 0.40 -7.30 13.40
N PHE A 32 -0.66 -8.10 13.54
CA PHE A 32 -0.91 -8.97 14.70
C PHE A 32 -0.45 -10.41 14.49
N ASN A 33 -0.76 -11.01 13.32
CA ASN A 33 -0.45 -12.42 13.05
C ASN A 33 0.95 -12.62 12.45
N ARG A 34 1.61 -11.55 12.04
CA ARG A 34 2.95 -11.52 11.43
C ARG A 34 3.06 -12.24 10.08
N ILE A 35 1.93 -12.39 9.38
CA ILE A 35 1.86 -13.00 8.05
C ILE A 35 1.55 -11.92 7.03
N LYS A 36 2.51 -11.62 6.15
CA LYS A 36 2.33 -10.60 5.10
C LYS A 36 1.15 -10.92 4.20
N HIS A 37 0.46 -9.84 3.80
CA HIS A 37 -0.66 -9.91 2.86
C HIS A 37 -1.74 -10.92 3.29
N TRP A 38 -1.97 -11.04 4.60
CA TRP A 38 -3.01 -11.92 5.13
C TRP A 38 -4.36 -11.66 4.47
N ALA A 39 -5.00 -12.73 3.98
CA ALA A 39 -6.27 -12.67 3.27
C ALA A 39 -7.37 -13.53 3.97
N GLY A 40 -7.32 -13.60 5.29
CA GLY A 40 -8.36 -14.21 6.12
C GLY A 40 -9.34 -13.18 6.67
N PHE A 41 -10.02 -13.56 7.75
CA PHE A 41 -10.89 -12.65 8.50
C PHE A 41 -10.04 -11.85 9.51
N PRO A 42 -10.19 -10.50 9.61
CA PRO A 42 -9.30 -9.62 10.40
C PRO A 42 -9.76 -9.49 11.85
N GLY A 43 -9.85 -10.62 12.59
CA GLY A 43 -10.43 -10.63 13.95
C GLY A 43 -9.65 -9.79 14.96
N LYS A 44 -8.32 -9.84 14.93
CA LYS A 44 -7.49 -9.05 15.86
C LYS A 44 -7.54 -7.55 15.52
N SER A 45 -7.61 -7.21 14.25
CA SER A 45 -7.78 -5.83 13.81
C SER A 45 -9.12 -5.26 14.25
N ILE A 46 -10.19 -6.05 14.18
CA ILE A 46 -11.51 -5.67 14.68
C ILE A 46 -11.46 -5.45 16.20
N GLN A 47 -10.89 -6.39 16.95
CA GLN A 47 -10.76 -6.25 18.41
C GLN A 47 -9.98 -5.00 18.78
N TYR A 48 -8.85 -4.74 18.10
CA TYR A 48 -8.08 -3.51 18.30
C TYR A 48 -8.91 -2.24 18.07
N CYS A 49 -9.70 -2.17 17.00
CA CYS A 49 -10.53 -1.01 16.71
C CYS A 49 -11.58 -0.76 17.80
N LEU A 50 -12.19 -1.83 18.33
CA LEU A 50 -13.15 -1.74 19.43
C LEU A 50 -12.47 -1.29 20.74
N ASP A 51 -11.36 -1.93 21.10
CA ASP A 51 -10.59 -1.60 22.31
C ASP A 51 -10.08 -0.17 22.31
N TYR A 52 -9.56 0.30 21.15
CA TYR A 52 -9.08 1.67 21.00
C TYR A 52 -10.17 2.71 21.24
N ALA A 53 -11.38 2.45 20.78
CA ALA A 53 -12.52 3.34 20.99
C ALA A 53 -13.19 3.14 22.37
N GLY A 54 -12.78 2.14 23.16
CA GLY A 54 -13.40 1.82 24.44
C GLY A 54 -14.84 1.33 24.32
N ILE A 55 -15.20 0.69 23.20
CA ILE A 55 -16.54 0.19 22.92
C ILE A 55 -16.58 -1.33 22.77
N THR A 56 -17.76 -1.90 22.91
CA THR A 56 -18.03 -3.31 22.62
C THR A 56 -18.82 -3.48 21.34
N ILE A 57 -18.85 -4.70 20.77
CA ILE A 57 -19.48 -4.96 19.47
C ILE A 57 -20.98 -4.65 19.45
N ASP A 58 -21.67 -4.73 20.57
CA ASP A 58 -23.10 -4.41 20.71
C ASP A 58 -23.39 -2.90 20.62
N GLN A 59 -22.36 -2.06 20.68
CA GLN A 59 -22.42 -0.61 20.47
C GLN A 59 -22.11 -0.21 19.03
N VAL A 60 -21.78 -1.17 18.16
CA VAL A 60 -21.60 -0.95 16.72
C VAL A 60 -22.97 -1.00 16.04
N GLU A 61 -23.37 0.10 15.40
CA GLU A 61 -24.66 0.18 14.72
C GLU A 61 -24.62 -0.40 13.30
N HIS A 62 -23.47 -0.27 12.62
CA HIS A 62 -23.31 -0.75 11.25
C HIS A 62 -21.98 -1.50 11.09
N VAL A 63 -22.02 -2.63 10.38
CA VAL A 63 -20.83 -3.34 9.89
C VAL A 63 -20.83 -3.29 8.36
N ALA A 64 -19.80 -2.70 7.78
CA ALA A 64 -19.63 -2.55 6.35
C ALA A 64 -18.50 -3.45 5.84
N ILE A 65 -18.79 -4.34 4.89
CA ILE A 65 -17.78 -5.23 4.31
C ILE A 65 -17.56 -4.93 2.82
N SER A 66 -16.30 -4.93 2.40
CA SER A 66 -15.83 -4.61 1.05
C SER A 66 -16.00 -5.75 0.04
N PHE A 67 -17.08 -6.51 0.16
CA PHE A 67 -17.39 -7.63 -0.71
C PHE A 67 -18.89 -7.82 -0.85
N ASN A 68 -19.36 -7.96 -2.11
CA ASN A 68 -20.76 -8.25 -2.42
C ASN A 68 -20.87 -9.45 -3.38
N PRO A 69 -21.22 -10.65 -2.89
CA PRO A 69 -21.32 -11.85 -3.73
C PRO A 69 -22.35 -11.74 -4.84
N SER A 70 -23.35 -10.87 -4.69
CA SER A 70 -24.42 -10.64 -5.67
C SER A 70 -24.01 -9.63 -6.76
N ALA A 71 -22.86 -8.97 -6.64
CA ALA A 71 -22.43 -8.00 -7.63
C ALA A 71 -22.05 -8.68 -8.96
N ASN A 72 -22.38 -8.00 -10.06
CA ASN A 72 -21.98 -8.35 -11.42
C ASN A 72 -22.39 -9.77 -11.88
N LEU A 73 -23.48 -10.36 -11.35
CA LEU A 73 -23.93 -11.73 -11.65
C LEU A 73 -24.12 -11.98 -13.16
N GLY A 74 -24.75 -11.04 -13.88
CA GLY A 74 -24.94 -11.16 -15.34
C GLY A 74 -23.61 -11.26 -16.10
N LYS A 75 -22.60 -10.48 -15.68
CA LYS A 75 -21.25 -10.54 -16.28
C LYS A 75 -20.53 -11.83 -15.93
N ARG A 76 -20.69 -12.33 -14.70
CA ARG A 76 -20.14 -13.63 -14.27
C ARG A 76 -20.73 -14.79 -15.07
N LEU A 77 -22.04 -14.79 -15.32
CA LEU A 77 -22.71 -15.81 -16.13
C LEU A 77 -22.27 -15.74 -17.61
N ALA A 78 -22.21 -14.55 -18.20
CA ALA A 78 -21.71 -14.35 -19.56
C ALA A 78 -20.26 -14.83 -19.72
N PHE A 79 -19.41 -14.58 -18.71
CA PHE A 79 -18.03 -15.06 -18.69
C PHE A 79 -17.96 -16.60 -18.67
N VAL A 80 -18.74 -17.27 -17.82
CA VAL A 80 -18.78 -18.74 -17.75
C VAL A 80 -19.23 -19.33 -19.09
N ALA A 81 -20.24 -18.75 -19.72
CA ALA A 81 -20.72 -19.18 -21.02
C ALA A 81 -19.66 -19.02 -22.12
N LYS A 82 -18.92 -17.90 -22.14
CA LYS A 82 -17.91 -17.56 -23.14
C LYS A 82 -16.60 -18.33 -22.96
N HIS A 83 -16.07 -18.40 -21.77
CA HIS A 83 -14.71 -18.88 -21.50
C HIS A 83 -14.65 -20.31 -20.96
N ARG A 84 -15.79 -20.89 -20.55
CA ARG A 84 -15.92 -22.27 -20.03
C ARG A 84 -14.82 -22.63 -19.02
N PRO A 85 -14.70 -21.88 -17.91
CA PRO A 85 -13.65 -22.12 -16.92
C PRO A 85 -13.75 -23.54 -16.35
N SER A 86 -12.63 -24.07 -15.84
CA SER A 86 -12.59 -25.42 -15.28
C SER A 86 -13.59 -25.56 -14.11
N PHE A 87 -14.17 -26.73 -13.97
CA PHE A 87 -15.12 -27.04 -12.88
C PHE A 87 -14.51 -26.75 -11.50
N ARG A 88 -13.21 -27.01 -11.33
CA ARG A 88 -12.47 -26.71 -10.10
C ARG A 88 -12.44 -25.20 -9.83
N ALA A 89 -12.19 -24.36 -10.85
CA ALA A 89 -12.20 -22.90 -10.69
C ALA A 89 -13.59 -22.37 -10.28
N ILE A 90 -14.67 -23.00 -10.78
CA ILE A 90 -16.03 -22.66 -10.38
C ILE A 90 -16.27 -23.05 -8.91
N LEU A 91 -15.90 -24.27 -8.50
CA LEU A 91 -16.06 -24.76 -7.12
C LEU A 91 -15.27 -23.91 -6.11
N ASP A 92 -14.03 -23.52 -6.43
CA ASP A 92 -13.21 -22.69 -5.56
C ASP A 92 -13.84 -21.30 -5.36
N ARG A 93 -14.47 -20.73 -6.41
CA ARG A 93 -15.23 -19.49 -6.29
C ARG A 93 -16.48 -19.64 -5.41
N LEU A 94 -17.24 -20.72 -5.59
CA LEU A 94 -18.43 -21.00 -4.75
C LEU A 94 -18.06 -21.18 -3.26
N LYS A 95 -16.96 -21.89 -2.98
CA LYS A 95 -16.46 -22.06 -1.60
C LYS A 95 -16.08 -20.72 -0.96
N ARG A 96 -15.43 -19.81 -1.71
CA ARG A 96 -15.11 -18.47 -1.21
C ARG A 96 -16.37 -17.65 -0.93
N GLN A 97 -17.38 -17.72 -1.80
CA GLN A 97 -18.67 -17.06 -1.56
C GLN A 97 -19.39 -17.58 -0.32
N GLY A 98 -19.33 -18.90 -0.06
CA GLY A 98 -19.91 -19.50 1.15
C GLY A 98 -19.31 -18.94 2.45
N LYS A 99 -18.01 -18.64 2.47
CA LYS A 99 -17.35 -18.04 3.63
C LYS A 99 -17.86 -16.63 3.98
N THR A 100 -18.35 -15.88 3.00
CA THR A 100 -18.81 -14.50 3.21
C THR A 100 -20.31 -14.39 3.54
N LEU A 101 -21.06 -15.49 3.46
CA LEU A 101 -22.49 -15.50 3.80
C LEU A 101 -22.73 -15.49 5.33
N GLY A 102 -21.81 -16.06 6.13
CA GLY A 102 -21.90 -16.11 7.59
C GLY A 102 -21.01 -15.07 8.29
N ILE A 103 -21.01 -13.81 7.84
CA ILE A 103 -20.16 -12.74 8.40
C ILE A 103 -20.42 -12.53 9.89
N GLU A 104 -21.67 -12.57 10.32
CA GLU A 104 -22.02 -12.38 11.73
C GLU A 104 -21.46 -13.51 12.61
N ASP A 105 -21.52 -14.77 12.11
CA ASP A 105 -20.97 -15.92 12.84
C ASP A 105 -19.43 -15.83 12.92
N GLN A 106 -18.80 -15.43 11.83
CA GLN A 106 -17.35 -15.25 11.79
C GLN A 106 -16.88 -14.10 12.68
N LEU A 107 -17.61 -12.98 12.66
CA LEU A 107 -17.35 -11.84 13.53
C LEU A 107 -17.45 -12.27 15.00
N ALA A 108 -18.55 -12.95 15.38
CA ALA A 108 -18.75 -13.45 16.72
C ALA A 108 -17.62 -14.40 17.15
N GLN A 109 -17.29 -15.38 16.31
CA GLN A 109 -16.22 -16.34 16.56
C GLN A 109 -14.84 -15.66 16.69
N SER A 110 -14.55 -14.68 15.82
CA SER A 110 -13.22 -14.07 15.75
C SER A 110 -12.89 -13.18 16.96
N ILE A 111 -13.90 -12.56 17.57
CA ILE A 111 -13.76 -11.73 18.77
C ILE A 111 -14.26 -12.42 20.06
N GLY A 112 -14.63 -13.70 19.98
CA GLY A 112 -14.96 -14.52 21.14
C GLY A 112 -16.27 -14.14 21.86
N VAL A 113 -17.28 -13.68 21.11
CA VAL A 113 -18.59 -13.30 21.68
C VAL A 113 -19.73 -14.16 21.16
N ASP A 114 -20.86 -14.19 21.88
CA ASP A 114 -22.08 -14.78 21.36
C ASP A 114 -22.64 -13.98 20.19
N ARG A 115 -23.15 -14.67 19.16
CA ARG A 115 -23.69 -14.03 17.94
C ARG A 115 -24.83 -13.06 18.24
N SER A 116 -25.64 -13.32 19.28
CA SER A 116 -26.74 -12.44 19.68
C SER A 116 -26.31 -11.03 20.12
N ARG A 117 -25.02 -10.85 20.44
CA ARG A 117 -24.45 -9.54 20.75
C ARG A 117 -24.20 -8.68 19.50
N ILE A 118 -24.17 -9.29 18.31
CA ILE A 118 -24.00 -8.55 17.06
C ILE A 118 -25.38 -8.03 16.63
N LYS A 119 -25.68 -6.78 16.97
CA LYS A 119 -26.92 -6.11 16.64
C LYS A 119 -26.82 -5.20 15.42
N ALA A 120 -25.58 -5.04 14.93
CA ALA A 120 -25.26 -4.17 13.81
C ALA A 120 -25.98 -4.55 12.53
N GLN A 121 -26.42 -3.57 11.76
CA GLN A 121 -26.85 -3.79 10.39
C GLN A 121 -25.65 -4.11 9.50
N ILE A 122 -25.71 -5.22 8.77
CA ILE A 122 -24.62 -5.65 7.87
C ILE A 122 -24.82 -5.08 6.47
N HIS A 123 -23.80 -4.39 5.96
CA HIS A 123 -23.76 -3.81 4.62
C HIS A 123 -22.69 -4.54 3.77
N ARG A 124 -23.13 -5.16 2.68
CA ARG A 124 -22.23 -5.77 1.68
C ARG A 124 -22.08 -4.83 0.51
N ILE A 125 -20.90 -4.24 0.35
CA ILE A 125 -20.64 -3.21 -0.65
C ILE A 125 -19.74 -3.82 -1.73
N GLU A 126 -20.05 -3.55 -2.98
CA GLU A 126 -19.23 -4.01 -4.11
C GLU A 126 -17.82 -3.44 -3.98
N HIS A 127 -16.82 -4.26 -4.21
CA HIS A 127 -15.42 -4.00 -3.91
C HIS A 127 -14.90 -2.67 -4.49
N HIS A 128 -15.12 -2.40 -5.78
CA HIS A 128 -14.67 -1.14 -6.38
C HIS A 128 -15.45 0.09 -5.90
N GLN A 129 -16.69 -0.08 -5.42
CA GLN A 129 -17.41 1.01 -4.74
C GLN A 129 -16.71 1.40 -3.44
N THR A 130 -16.13 0.43 -2.71
CA THR A 130 -15.35 0.72 -1.50
C THR A 130 -14.02 1.39 -1.83
N HIS A 131 -13.38 1.03 -2.94
CA HIS A 131 -12.21 1.74 -3.44
C HIS A 131 -12.53 3.19 -3.81
N VAL A 132 -13.63 3.44 -4.56
CA VAL A 132 -14.06 4.81 -4.87
C VAL A 132 -14.31 5.62 -3.61
N ALA A 133 -14.99 5.03 -2.62
CA ALA A 133 -15.22 5.66 -1.33
C ALA A 133 -13.91 5.96 -0.58
N ALA A 134 -12.97 4.99 -0.55
CA ALA A 134 -11.65 5.16 0.07
C ALA A 134 -10.80 6.26 -0.58
N GLY A 135 -10.96 6.47 -1.89
CA GLY A 135 -10.25 7.53 -2.60
C GLY A 135 -10.92 8.88 -2.47
N PHE A 136 -12.23 8.94 -2.71
CA PHE A 136 -12.92 10.23 -2.83
C PHE A 136 -13.47 10.76 -1.52
N LEU A 137 -14.17 9.93 -0.72
CA LEU A 137 -14.90 10.45 0.46
C LEU A 137 -13.97 10.95 1.57
N VAL A 138 -12.71 10.52 1.57
CA VAL A 138 -11.70 10.98 2.52
C VAL A 138 -10.68 11.95 1.90
N SER A 139 -10.87 12.32 0.63
CA SER A 139 -10.02 13.28 -0.06
C SER A 139 -10.35 14.72 0.33
N PRO A 140 -9.46 15.69 0.08
CA PRO A 140 -9.76 17.11 0.29
C PRO A 140 -10.67 17.70 -0.79
N PHE A 141 -11.05 16.95 -1.83
CA PHE A 141 -11.76 17.47 -2.99
C PHE A 141 -13.28 17.41 -2.80
N GLU A 142 -13.99 18.49 -3.09
CA GLU A 142 -15.46 18.54 -3.16
C GLU A 142 -15.98 17.74 -4.37
N GLU A 143 -15.22 17.76 -5.47
CA GLU A 143 -15.48 16.97 -6.67
C GLU A 143 -14.16 16.48 -7.29
N ALA A 144 -14.17 15.27 -7.84
CA ALA A 144 -13.03 14.67 -8.51
C ALA A 144 -13.42 13.60 -9.52
N ALA A 145 -12.57 13.41 -10.53
CA ALA A 145 -12.49 12.16 -11.26
C ALA A 145 -11.94 11.07 -10.34
N VAL A 146 -12.41 9.84 -10.46
CA VAL A 146 -11.92 8.72 -9.65
C VAL A 146 -11.54 7.56 -10.57
N LEU A 147 -10.31 7.06 -10.42
CA LEU A 147 -9.81 5.87 -11.08
C LEU A 147 -9.45 4.81 -10.04
N SER A 148 -10.23 3.73 -10.00
CA SER A 148 -9.93 2.54 -9.21
C SER A 148 -9.38 1.46 -10.13
N VAL A 149 -8.11 1.05 -9.93
CA VAL A 149 -7.42 0.01 -10.73
C VAL A 149 -6.80 -1.02 -9.80
N ASP A 150 -7.25 -2.27 -9.95
CA ASP A 150 -6.88 -3.34 -9.03
C ASP A 150 -6.55 -4.65 -9.77
N GLY A 151 -6.16 -5.70 -9.02
CA GLY A 151 -6.11 -7.05 -9.53
C GLY A 151 -7.50 -7.53 -9.92
N MET A 152 -8.37 -7.71 -8.95
CA MET A 152 -9.79 -8.01 -9.14
C MET A 152 -10.54 -8.06 -7.80
N GLY A 153 -11.67 -7.35 -7.69
CA GLY A 153 -12.67 -7.55 -6.65
C GLY A 153 -14.07 -7.58 -7.23
N ASP A 154 -14.93 -8.46 -6.74
CA ASP A 154 -16.32 -8.65 -7.20
C ASP A 154 -16.50 -8.70 -8.73
N PHE A 155 -15.54 -9.32 -9.40
CA PHE A 155 -15.52 -9.51 -10.86
C PHE A 155 -15.15 -8.26 -11.68
N THR A 156 -14.77 -7.18 -11.03
CA THR A 156 -14.26 -5.95 -11.64
C THR A 156 -12.77 -5.82 -11.38
N SER A 157 -12.02 -5.23 -12.31
CA SER A 157 -10.59 -4.91 -12.15
C SER A 157 -10.31 -3.42 -12.26
N THR A 158 -11.20 -2.66 -12.91
CA THR A 158 -11.05 -1.22 -13.08
C THR A 158 -12.41 -0.55 -13.10
N LEU A 159 -12.51 0.60 -12.44
CA LEU A 159 -13.71 1.44 -12.43
C LEU A 159 -13.28 2.90 -12.56
N THR A 160 -13.95 3.64 -13.48
CA THR A 160 -13.81 5.08 -13.57
C THR A 160 -15.12 5.76 -13.20
N ALA A 161 -15.04 6.85 -12.45
CA ALA A 161 -16.20 7.60 -12.01
C ALA A 161 -15.92 9.12 -11.94
N TYR A 162 -16.96 9.90 -11.93
CA TYR A 162 -16.95 11.29 -11.46
C TYR A 162 -17.74 11.37 -10.17
N ALA A 163 -17.10 11.89 -9.14
CA ALA A 163 -17.64 11.98 -7.80
C ALA A 163 -17.82 13.45 -7.38
N LYS A 164 -18.91 13.75 -6.68
CA LYS A 164 -19.23 15.08 -6.14
C LYS A 164 -20.08 14.97 -4.86
N GLY A 165 -19.70 15.69 -3.82
CA GLY A 165 -20.36 15.60 -2.51
C GLY A 165 -20.29 14.17 -1.95
N ASN A 166 -21.44 13.53 -1.74
CA ASN A 166 -21.53 12.17 -1.21
C ASN A 166 -21.73 11.10 -2.28
N ASP A 167 -21.83 11.45 -3.56
CA ASP A 167 -22.25 10.53 -4.61
C ASP A 167 -21.29 10.54 -5.80
N TRP A 168 -21.40 9.54 -6.67
CA TRP A 168 -20.64 9.45 -7.90
C TRP A 168 -21.40 8.75 -9.01
N ARG A 169 -21.06 9.14 -10.23
CA ARG A 169 -21.52 8.51 -11.47
C ARG A 169 -20.38 7.71 -12.09
N GLU A 170 -20.61 6.43 -12.30
CA GLU A 170 -19.68 5.58 -13.05
C GLU A 170 -19.70 5.94 -14.55
N HIS A 171 -18.51 5.90 -15.15
CA HIS A 171 -18.32 6.12 -16.59
C HIS A 171 -17.94 4.85 -17.34
N SER A 172 -16.98 4.08 -16.82
CA SER A 172 -16.55 2.84 -17.46
C SER A 172 -16.10 1.82 -16.42
N ARG A 173 -16.11 0.55 -16.81
CA ARG A 173 -15.73 -0.56 -15.96
C ARG A 173 -15.08 -1.66 -16.80
N VAL A 174 -13.96 -2.18 -16.30
CA VAL A 174 -13.31 -3.37 -16.87
C VAL A 174 -13.61 -4.56 -15.95
N TYR A 175 -14.05 -5.65 -16.60
CA TYR A 175 -14.38 -6.88 -15.90
C TYR A 175 -13.30 -7.94 -16.08
N PHE A 176 -13.23 -8.85 -15.13
CA PHE A 176 -12.48 -10.08 -15.27
C PHE A 176 -12.83 -10.76 -16.63
N PRO A 177 -11.85 -11.24 -17.42
CA PRO A 177 -10.46 -11.54 -17.05
C PRO A 177 -9.45 -10.42 -17.37
N HIS A 178 -9.88 -9.26 -17.83
CA HIS A 178 -8.98 -8.16 -18.20
C HIS A 178 -8.59 -7.38 -16.94
N SER A 179 -7.27 -7.26 -16.67
CA SER A 179 -6.73 -6.57 -15.47
C SER A 179 -5.28 -6.15 -15.70
N ILE A 180 -4.97 -4.89 -15.40
CA ILE A 180 -3.60 -4.37 -15.35
C ILE A 180 -2.84 -5.06 -14.21
N GLY A 181 -3.48 -5.24 -13.06
CA GLY A 181 -2.86 -5.93 -11.92
C GLY A 181 -2.44 -7.35 -12.29
N PHE A 182 -3.28 -8.12 -12.99
CA PHE A 182 -2.92 -9.46 -13.43
C PHE A 182 -1.82 -9.48 -14.50
N LEU A 183 -1.78 -8.51 -15.42
CA LEU A 183 -0.63 -8.37 -16.32
C LEU A 183 0.65 -8.20 -15.52
N TYR A 184 0.67 -7.26 -14.56
CA TYR A 184 1.84 -6.95 -13.77
C TYR A 184 2.26 -8.13 -12.89
N SER A 185 1.31 -8.79 -12.21
CA SER A 185 1.57 -9.98 -11.39
C SER A 185 2.11 -11.16 -12.22
N ALA A 186 1.56 -11.40 -13.42
CA ALA A 186 2.03 -12.48 -14.29
C ALA A 186 3.50 -12.29 -14.68
N LEU A 187 3.90 -11.07 -15.02
CA LEU A 187 5.28 -10.72 -15.35
C LEU A 187 6.18 -10.69 -14.10
N THR A 188 5.66 -10.34 -12.94
CA THR A 188 6.36 -10.44 -11.65
C THR A 188 6.76 -11.89 -11.39
N MET A 189 5.83 -12.84 -11.56
CA MET A 189 6.13 -14.28 -11.45
C MET A 189 7.09 -14.78 -12.54
N TYR A 190 6.92 -14.30 -13.78
CA TYR A 190 7.85 -14.62 -14.88
C TYR A 190 9.28 -14.18 -14.57
N LEU A 191 9.45 -13.04 -13.90
CA LEU A 191 10.75 -12.54 -13.42
C LEU A 191 11.25 -13.25 -12.15
N GLY A 192 10.57 -14.32 -11.69
CA GLY A 192 10.99 -15.16 -10.59
C GLY A 192 10.70 -14.61 -9.21
N PHE A 193 9.72 -13.73 -9.07
CA PHE A 193 9.22 -13.23 -7.79
C PHE A 193 7.85 -13.86 -7.51
N PRO A 194 7.78 -14.95 -6.72
CA PRO A 194 6.58 -15.78 -6.64
C PRO A 194 5.57 -15.35 -5.58
N HIS A 195 5.92 -14.41 -4.68
CA HIS A 195 5.04 -14.03 -3.58
C HIS A 195 4.04 -12.96 -4.02
N TYR A 196 2.83 -13.06 -3.50
CA TYR A 196 1.84 -11.99 -3.61
C TYR A 196 2.39 -10.69 -3.02
N GLY A 197 2.21 -9.60 -3.71
CA GLY A 197 2.75 -8.29 -3.32
C GLY A 197 4.18 -8.01 -3.80
N ASP A 198 4.86 -8.95 -4.49
CA ASP A 198 6.22 -8.77 -5.01
C ASP A 198 6.31 -7.77 -6.20
N GLU A 199 5.20 -7.26 -6.69
CA GLU A 199 5.13 -6.31 -7.83
C GLU A 199 6.01 -5.08 -7.61
N TYR A 200 6.16 -4.61 -6.38
CA TYR A 200 7.04 -3.48 -6.06
C TYR A 200 8.54 -3.77 -6.35
N LYS A 201 8.96 -5.04 -6.39
CA LYS A 201 10.33 -5.43 -6.77
C LYS A 201 10.56 -5.17 -8.25
N VAL A 202 9.58 -5.50 -9.09
CA VAL A 202 9.64 -5.25 -10.54
C VAL A 202 9.62 -3.75 -10.82
N MET A 203 8.78 -2.98 -10.11
CA MET A 203 8.79 -1.52 -10.17
C MET A 203 10.17 -0.93 -9.78
N GLY A 204 10.82 -1.49 -8.74
CA GLY A 204 12.17 -1.08 -8.30
C GLY A 204 13.29 -1.53 -9.25
N LEU A 205 13.08 -2.59 -10.04
CA LEU A 205 14.02 -3.09 -11.03
C LEU A 205 13.96 -2.29 -12.35
N ALA A 206 12.79 -1.78 -12.71
CA ALA A 206 12.54 -1.10 -13.97
C ALA A 206 13.51 0.07 -14.30
N PRO A 207 13.99 0.88 -13.36
CA PRO A 207 14.97 1.95 -13.64
C PRO A 207 16.33 1.47 -14.16
N TYR A 208 16.68 0.19 -13.99
CA TYR A 208 17.97 -0.38 -14.43
C TYR A 208 17.98 -0.83 -15.88
N GLY A 209 16.81 -0.99 -16.51
CA GLY A 209 16.65 -1.52 -17.85
C GLY A 209 16.27 -0.48 -18.90
N GLU A 210 16.31 -0.92 -20.15
CA GLU A 210 15.85 -0.18 -21.33
C GLU A 210 14.51 -0.74 -21.85
N PRO A 211 13.67 0.07 -22.53
CA PRO A 211 12.31 -0.32 -22.94
C PRO A 211 12.28 -1.17 -24.24
N GLU A 212 13.08 -2.22 -24.33
CA GLU A 212 13.26 -3.04 -25.55
C GLU A 212 12.03 -3.90 -25.90
N PHE A 213 11.17 -4.22 -24.93
CA PHE A 213 10.04 -5.13 -25.10
C PHE A 213 8.67 -4.41 -25.14
N VAL A 214 8.64 -3.10 -25.34
CA VAL A 214 7.39 -2.31 -25.34
C VAL A 214 6.42 -2.82 -26.40
N ASP A 215 6.87 -3.01 -27.65
CA ASP A 215 6.03 -3.51 -28.75
C ASP A 215 5.49 -4.92 -28.49
N PHE A 216 6.26 -5.73 -27.76
CA PHE A 216 5.82 -7.06 -27.33
C PHE A 216 4.70 -6.96 -26.29
N PHE A 217 4.86 -6.15 -25.26
CA PHE A 217 3.84 -5.97 -24.23
C PHE A 217 2.57 -5.27 -24.74
N GLN A 218 2.69 -4.41 -25.73
CA GLN A 218 1.53 -3.83 -26.41
C GLN A 218 0.69 -4.88 -27.16
N LYS A 219 1.25 -6.06 -27.52
CA LYS A 219 0.45 -7.20 -28.01
C LYS A 219 -0.31 -7.91 -26.89
N MET A 220 0.14 -7.79 -25.63
CA MET A 220 -0.48 -8.41 -24.47
C MET A 220 -1.62 -7.58 -23.88
N ILE A 221 -1.53 -6.23 -23.96
CA ILE A 221 -2.53 -5.29 -23.48
C ILE A 221 -2.67 -4.13 -24.44
N GLN A 222 -3.91 -3.77 -24.76
CA GLN A 222 -4.19 -2.67 -25.70
C GLN A 222 -5.32 -1.78 -25.16
N PRO A 223 -5.25 -0.46 -25.41
CA PRO A 223 -6.38 0.43 -25.24
C PRO A 223 -7.57 -0.01 -26.11
N LYS A 224 -8.78 0.11 -25.57
CA LYS A 224 -10.03 -0.18 -26.30
C LYS A 224 -11.12 0.82 -25.91
N GLY A 225 -11.30 1.85 -26.72
CA GLY A 225 -12.19 2.96 -26.36
C GLY A 225 -11.76 3.63 -25.08
N ASP A 226 -12.64 3.66 -24.07
CA ASP A 226 -12.36 4.28 -22.75
C ASP A 226 -11.68 3.32 -21.77
N VAL A 227 -11.42 2.09 -22.16
CA VAL A 227 -10.90 1.01 -21.32
C VAL A 227 -9.71 0.32 -22.00
N PHE A 228 -9.37 -0.88 -21.58
CA PHE A 228 -8.33 -1.72 -22.18
C PHE A 228 -8.78 -3.18 -22.26
N GLU A 229 -8.08 -3.97 -23.06
CA GLU A 229 -8.23 -5.42 -23.10
C GLU A 229 -6.88 -6.13 -23.05
N LEU A 230 -6.83 -7.27 -22.34
CA LEU A 230 -5.72 -8.22 -22.40
C LEU A 230 -5.92 -9.18 -23.58
N ASN A 231 -4.84 -9.51 -24.26
CA ASN A 231 -4.79 -10.69 -25.12
C ASN A 231 -4.62 -11.93 -24.24
N LEU A 232 -5.72 -12.65 -24.07
CA LEU A 232 -5.80 -13.78 -23.14
C LEU A 232 -4.96 -15.00 -23.53
N ASP A 233 -4.45 -15.05 -24.76
CA ASP A 233 -3.55 -16.12 -25.21
C ASP A 233 -2.26 -16.19 -24.37
N TYR A 234 -1.84 -15.07 -23.79
CA TYR A 234 -0.66 -15.01 -22.93
C TYR A 234 -0.91 -15.40 -21.47
N PHE A 235 -2.17 -15.71 -21.09
CA PHE A 235 -2.58 -15.93 -19.71
C PHE A 235 -3.43 -17.20 -19.57
N THR A 236 -3.43 -17.80 -18.36
CA THR A 236 -4.23 -18.98 -18.03
C THR A 236 -5.30 -18.72 -16.96
N HIS A 237 -5.24 -17.58 -16.27
CA HIS A 237 -6.12 -17.26 -15.14
C HIS A 237 -7.62 -17.24 -15.50
N HIS A 238 -7.97 -16.94 -16.74
CA HIS A 238 -9.35 -16.94 -17.21
C HIS A 238 -9.96 -18.36 -17.31
N GLN A 239 -9.11 -19.39 -17.46
CA GLN A 239 -9.53 -20.79 -17.53
C GLN A 239 -9.30 -21.53 -16.22
N GLN A 240 -8.14 -21.31 -15.55
CA GLN A 240 -7.69 -22.07 -14.40
C GLN A 240 -7.91 -21.35 -13.05
N GLY A 241 -8.24 -20.05 -13.08
CA GLY A 241 -8.26 -19.19 -11.91
C GLY A 241 -6.85 -18.81 -11.44
N VAL A 242 -6.76 -17.98 -10.41
CA VAL A 242 -5.51 -17.63 -9.71
C VAL A 242 -5.43 -18.49 -8.46
N LYS A 243 -4.36 -19.27 -8.33
CA LYS A 243 -4.13 -20.14 -7.20
C LYS A 243 -3.06 -19.57 -6.30
N MET A 244 -3.35 -19.53 -5.01
CA MET A 244 -2.39 -19.09 -3.97
C MET A 244 -2.23 -20.19 -2.94
N LYS A 245 -0.99 -20.32 -2.42
CA LYS A 245 -0.64 -21.23 -1.32
C LYS A 245 -0.01 -20.44 -0.19
N TRP A 246 -0.48 -20.67 1.02
CA TRP A 246 0.06 -20.11 2.25
C TRP A 246 1.01 -21.11 2.89
N ASN A 247 2.31 -20.79 2.89
CA ASN A 247 3.34 -21.55 3.60
C ASN A 247 4.07 -20.53 4.47
N ASP A 248 3.99 -20.63 5.77
CA ASP A 248 4.73 -19.83 6.77
C ASP A 248 5.29 -18.46 6.28
N GLY A 249 4.41 -17.54 5.92
CA GLY A 249 4.80 -16.21 5.41
C GLY A 249 3.85 -15.68 4.33
N ALA A 250 4.37 -14.83 3.45
CA ALA A 250 3.60 -14.25 2.35
C ALA A 250 3.11 -15.36 1.39
N PRO A 251 1.88 -15.27 0.88
CA PRO A 251 1.35 -16.30 0.00
C PRO A 251 2.14 -16.39 -1.30
N ILE A 252 2.35 -17.64 -1.76
CA ILE A 252 2.94 -17.93 -3.07
C ILE A 252 1.83 -18.03 -4.08
N VAL A 253 1.96 -17.30 -5.20
CA VAL A 253 1.04 -17.34 -6.32
C VAL A 253 1.57 -18.31 -7.37
N GLU A 254 0.75 -19.31 -7.78
CA GLU A 254 1.11 -20.18 -8.91
C GLU A 254 1.10 -19.37 -10.21
N PRO A 255 2.12 -19.56 -11.09
CA PRO A 255 2.18 -18.85 -12.37
C PRO A 255 0.91 -19.02 -13.19
N PHE A 256 0.39 -17.91 -13.70
CA PHE A 256 -0.80 -17.89 -14.55
C PHE A 256 -0.56 -17.24 -15.92
N TYR A 257 0.70 -17.08 -16.33
CA TYR A 257 1.05 -16.84 -17.73
C TYR A 257 1.02 -18.16 -18.53
N SER A 258 0.80 -18.05 -19.83
CA SER A 258 0.70 -19.20 -20.72
C SER A 258 2.07 -19.60 -21.30
N ARG A 259 2.09 -20.78 -21.92
CA ARG A 259 3.27 -21.24 -22.68
C ARG A 259 3.63 -20.29 -23.82
N LYS A 260 2.62 -19.67 -24.49
CA LYS A 260 2.87 -18.68 -25.53
C LYS A 260 3.76 -17.54 -25.06
N LEU A 261 3.62 -17.08 -23.80
CA LEU A 261 4.51 -16.06 -23.25
C LEU A 261 5.96 -16.54 -23.24
N THR A 262 6.22 -17.76 -22.75
CA THR A 262 7.58 -18.30 -22.68
C THR A 262 8.15 -18.70 -24.05
N ASP A 263 7.32 -19.09 -25.00
CA ASP A 263 7.75 -19.41 -26.37
C ASP A 263 8.18 -18.13 -27.13
N GLU A 264 7.50 -16.99 -26.92
CA GLU A 264 7.79 -15.74 -27.61
C GLU A 264 8.78 -14.83 -26.85
N LEU A 265 8.64 -14.73 -25.52
CA LEU A 265 9.50 -13.89 -24.67
C LEU A 265 10.72 -14.66 -24.12
N GLY A 266 10.84 -15.97 -24.38
CA GLY A 266 11.88 -16.84 -23.84
C GLY A 266 11.54 -17.39 -22.43
N PRO A 267 12.46 -18.13 -21.78
CA PRO A 267 12.19 -18.79 -20.50
C PRO A 267 12.01 -17.80 -19.36
N ALA A 268 11.09 -18.15 -18.44
CA ALA A 268 10.95 -17.43 -17.18
C ALA A 268 12.21 -17.58 -16.31
N ARG A 269 12.53 -16.59 -15.50
CA ARG A 269 13.68 -16.62 -14.58
C ARG A 269 13.42 -17.59 -13.43
N ASP A 270 14.38 -18.47 -13.16
CA ASP A 270 14.39 -19.22 -11.90
C ASP A 270 14.57 -18.23 -10.72
N PRO A 271 13.78 -18.35 -9.63
CA PRO A 271 13.90 -17.44 -8.48
C PRO A 271 15.32 -17.32 -7.90
N LYS A 272 16.13 -18.37 -8.02
CA LYS A 272 17.53 -18.39 -7.53
C LYS A 272 18.56 -17.93 -8.55
N ALA A 273 18.17 -17.79 -9.84
CA ALA A 273 19.09 -17.33 -10.87
C ALA A 273 19.43 -15.84 -10.69
N GLU A 274 20.60 -15.44 -11.16
CA GLU A 274 21.00 -14.04 -11.16
C GLU A 274 20.08 -13.19 -12.04
N MET A 275 19.92 -11.93 -11.65
CA MET A 275 19.24 -10.92 -12.45
C MET A 275 20.17 -10.49 -13.59
N THR A 276 19.67 -10.48 -14.80
CA THR A 276 20.42 -10.05 -15.99
C THR A 276 19.79 -8.79 -16.58
N HIS A 277 20.55 -8.11 -17.44
CA HIS A 277 20.07 -6.90 -18.14
C HIS A 277 18.77 -7.14 -18.93
N ARG A 278 18.60 -8.35 -19.51
CA ARG A 278 17.34 -8.75 -20.15
C ARG A 278 16.14 -8.71 -19.19
N HIS A 279 16.31 -9.13 -17.94
CA HIS A 279 15.22 -9.08 -16.94
C HIS A 279 14.90 -7.65 -16.54
N GLU A 280 15.92 -6.78 -16.47
CA GLU A 280 15.76 -5.33 -16.23
C GLU A 280 15.00 -4.68 -17.38
N ASN A 281 15.31 -5.01 -18.64
CA ASN A 281 14.61 -4.51 -19.83
C ASN A 281 13.15 -4.96 -19.89
N ILE A 282 12.86 -6.22 -19.48
CA ILE A 282 11.49 -6.72 -19.33
C ILE A 282 10.73 -5.91 -18.27
N ALA A 283 11.33 -5.69 -17.10
CA ALA A 283 10.73 -4.88 -16.04
C ALA A 283 10.47 -3.43 -16.48
N LYS A 284 11.43 -2.82 -17.19
CA LYS A 284 11.30 -1.47 -17.75
C LYS A 284 10.16 -1.39 -18.75
N SER A 285 10.11 -2.32 -19.69
CA SER A 285 9.10 -2.33 -20.75
C SER A 285 7.68 -2.57 -20.19
N LEU A 286 7.55 -3.46 -19.20
CA LEU A 286 6.30 -3.68 -18.48
C LEU A 286 5.84 -2.41 -17.78
N GLN A 287 6.76 -1.72 -17.08
CA GLN A 287 6.44 -0.46 -16.39
C GLN A 287 5.97 0.61 -17.38
N VAL A 288 6.67 0.77 -18.52
CA VAL A 288 6.30 1.75 -19.57
C VAL A 288 4.89 1.46 -20.11
N VAL A 289 4.59 0.21 -20.45
CA VAL A 289 3.26 -0.15 -20.98
C VAL A 289 2.16 0.02 -19.92
N THR A 290 2.45 -0.32 -18.67
CA THR A 290 1.53 -0.08 -17.55
C THR A 290 1.18 1.40 -17.42
N GLU A 291 2.19 2.28 -17.45
CA GLU A 291 2.01 3.73 -17.42
C GLU A 291 1.19 4.24 -18.61
N GLN A 292 1.47 3.76 -19.82
CA GLN A 292 0.72 4.14 -21.02
C GLN A 292 -0.79 3.81 -20.88
N ILE A 293 -1.14 2.65 -20.32
CA ILE A 293 -2.54 2.27 -20.11
C ILE A 293 -3.18 3.12 -19.00
N ILE A 294 -2.47 3.40 -17.90
CA ILE A 294 -2.99 4.26 -16.82
C ILE A 294 -3.23 5.68 -17.37
N VAL A 295 -2.28 6.25 -18.11
CA VAL A 295 -2.41 7.57 -18.74
C VAL A 295 -3.56 7.59 -19.76
N HIS A 296 -3.73 6.53 -20.54
CA HIS A 296 -4.88 6.39 -21.44
C HIS A 296 -6.22 6.46 -20.67
N LEU A 297 -6.36 5.69 -19.60
CA LEU A 297 -7.58 5.70 -18.77
C LEU A 297 -7.85 7.07 -18.16
N LEU A 298 -6.80 7.72 -17.65
CA LEU A 298 -6.90 9.05 -17.04
C LEU A 298 -7.29 10.12 -18.07
N ASN A 299 -6.70 10.11 -19.28
CA ASN A 299 -7.06 11.05 -20.34
C ASN A 299 -8.51 10.84 -20.79
N LYS A 300 -8.96 9.59 -20.94
CA LYS A 300 -10.36 9.28 -21.26
C LYS A 300 -11.33 9.70 -20.14
N LEU A 301 -10.90 9.57 -18.90
CA LEU A 301 -11.68 10.03 -17.76
C LEU A 301 -11.75 11.57 -17.71
N TYR A 302 -10.66 12.25 -17.99
CA TYR A 302 -10.64 13.72 -18.09
C TYR A 302 -11.56 14.24 -19.22
N GLU A 303 -11.50 13.62 -20.42
CA GLU A 303 -12.41 13.96 -21.55
C GLU A 303 -13.88 13.90 -21.16
N LYS A 304 -14.26 13.02 -20.22
CA LYS A 304 -15.64 12.84 -19.76
C LYS A 304 -16.05 13.76 -18.61
N THR A 305 -15.09 14.16 -17.79
CA THR A 305 -15.39 14.84 -16.53
C THR A 305 -15.00 16.31 -16.54
N GLY A 306 -13.94 16.67 -17.27
CA GLY A 306 -13.32 18.01 -17.22
C GLY A 306 -12.77 18.38 -15.84
N SER A 307 -12.70 17.42 -14.91
CA SER A 307 -12.25 17.66 -13.54
C SER A 307 -10.76 17.91 -13.49
N LYS A 308 -10.34 18.94 -12.75
CA LYS A 308 -8.91 19.18 -12.48
C LYS A 308 -8.35 18.25 -11.41
N ASN A 309 -9.22 17.62 -10.62
CA ASN A 309 -8.88 16.76 -9.50
C ASN A 309 -9.06 15.29 -9.87
N VAL A 310 -8.14 14.43 -9.46
CA VAL A 310 -8.28 12.99 -9.59
C VAL A 310 -7.91 12.27 -8.29
N CYS A 311 -8.73 11.27 -7.93
CA CYS A 311 -8.43 10.30 -6.88
C CYS A 311 -8.06 8.97 -7.51
N MET A 312 -6.96 8.32 -7.07
CA MET A 312 -6.57 6.99 -7.52
C MET A 312 -6.59 5.99 -6.37
N THR A 313 -7.10 4.78 -6.64
CA THR A 313 -7.22 3.68 -5.67
C THR A 313 -7.10 2.31 -6.36
N GLY A 314 -7.10 1.24 -5.56
CA GLY A 314 -6.84 -0.12 -5.99
C GLY A 314 -5.35 -0.48 -5.89
N GLY A 315 -5.02 -1.77 -5.91
CA GLY A 315 -3.64 -2.24 -5.75
C GLY A 315 -2.65 -1.64 -6.75
N VAL A 316 -3.10 -1.33 -7.99
CA VAL A 316 -2.25 -0.68 -9.01
C VAL A 316 -1.92 0.77 -8.66
N ALA A 317 -2.73 1.46 -7.84
CA ALA A 317 -2.40 2.79 -7.32
C ALA A 317 -1.21 2.80 -6.34
N MET A 318 -0.71 1.62 -5.94
CA MET A 318 0.57 1.50 -5.23
C MET A 318 1.80 1.67 -6.16
N ASN A 319 1.60 1.78 -7.48
CA ASN A 319 2.67 2.05 -8.43
C ASN A 319 3.07 3.54 -8.39
N SER A 320 3.94 3.86 -7.44
CA SER A 320 4.39 5.23 -7.19
C SER A 320 5.12 5.86 -8.38
N VAL A 321 5.71 5.06 -9.28
CA VAL A 321 6.35 5.55 -10.51
C VAL A 321 5.32 6.07 -11.50
N ALA A 322 4.23 5.33 -11.72
CA ALA A 322 3.12 5.79 -12.54
C ALA A 322 2.44 7.03 -11.94
N ASN A 323 2.23 7.01 -10.62
CA ASN A 323 1.58 8.11 -9.90
C ASN A 323 2.33 9.44 -10.03
N GLY A 324 3.66 9.42 -9.95
CA GLY A 324 4.50 10.62 -10.10
C GLY A 324 4.49 11.26 -11.49
N LYS A 325 3.87 10.59 -12.48
CA LYS A 325 3.76 11.08 -13.86
C LYS A 325 2.38 11.64 -14.21
N ILE A 326 1.39 11.51 -13.32
CA ILE A 326 0.00 11.87 -13.63
C ILE A 326 -0.12 13.33 -14.02
N THR A 327 0.38 14.25 -13.21
CA THR A 327 0.29 15.71 -13.47
C THR A 327 1.08 16.15 -14.69
N SER A 328 2.17 15.44 -15.04
CA SER A 328 3.00 15.78 -16.21
C SER A 328 2.51 15.14 -17.52
N GLN A 329 1.73 14.06 -17.47
CA GLN A 329 1.29 13.30 -18.65
C GLN A 329 -0.23 13.32 -18.89
N THR A 330 -0.98 13.96 -18.00
CA THR A 330 -2.43 14.12 -18.10
C THR A 330 -2.84 15.56 -17.76
N PRO A 331 -4.05 15.99 -18.12
CA PRO A 331 -4.54 17.33 -17.79
C PRO A 331 -4.96 17.52 -16.31
N PHE A 332 -4.83 16.51 -15.46
CA PHE A 332 -5.12 16.63 -14.04
C PHE A 332 -4.08 17.49 -13.32
N GLU A 333 -4.55 18.46 -12.54
CA GLU A 333 -3.70 19.38 -11.77
C GLU A 333 -3.47 18.88 -10.34
N ASN A 334 -4.47 18.20 -9.74
CA ASN A 334 -4.41 17.73 -8.36
C ASN A 334 -4.68 16.23 -8.28
N VAL A 335 -3.80 15.51 -7.58
CA VAL A 335 -3.85 14.05 -7.44
C VAL A 335 -3.91 13.68 -5.97
N TYR A 336 -4.92 12.91 -5.57
CA TYR A 336 -5.03 12.33 -4.24
C TYR A 336 -5.00 10.80 -4.30
N ILE A 337 -4.14 10.20 -3.48
CA ILE A 337 -4.00 8.76 -3.33
C ILE A 337 -3.97 8.48 -1.83
N PRO A 338 -4.93 7.75 -1.26
CA PRO A 338 -5.01 7.54 0.19
C PRO A 338 -3.87 6.66 0.71
N ALA A 339 -3.56 6.75 1.99
CA ALA A 339 -2.55 5.92 2.66
C ALA A 339 -2.80 4.42 2.48
N GLY A 340 -4.05 3.99 2.46
CA GLY A 340 -4.50 2.63 2.15
C GLY A 340 -5.10 2.54 0.75
N ALA A 341 -4.33 2.82 -0.30
CA ALA A 341 -4.86 2.81 -1.67
C ALA A 341 -5.23 1.41 -2.16
N ALA A 342 -4.56 0.34 -1.67
CA ALA A 342 -4.86 -1.06 -1.99
C ALA A 342 -6.06 -1.59 -1.18
N ASP A 343 -6.25 -2.91 -1.17
CA ASP A 343 -7.39 -3.58 -0.53
C ASP A 343 -7.55 -3.26 0.96
N ASN A 344 -6.44 -2.98 1.67
CA ASN A 344 -6.51 -2.57 3.07
C ASN A 344 -7.42 -1.35 3.29
N GLY A 345 -7.37 -0.35 2.41
CA GLY A 345 -8.20 0.85 2.53
C GLY A 345 -9.68 0.63 2.23
N THR A 346 -10.05 -0.50 1.63
CA THR A 346 -11.46 -0.83 1.42
C THR A 346 -12.23 -1.00 2.72
N SER A 347 -11.55 -1.25 3.86
CA SER A 347 -12.16 -1.29 5.18
C SER A 347 -12.75 0.08 5.56
N PHE A 348 -11.95 1.14 5.59
CA PHE A 348 -12.50 2.48 5.86
C PHE A 348 -13.36 2.99 4.70
N GLY A 349 -13.04 2.63 3.45
CA GLY A 349 -13.87 2.94 2.30
C GLY A 349 -15.30 2.39 2.43
N ALA A 350 -15.45 1.16 2.92
CA ALA A 350 -16.76 0.57 3.21
C ALA A 350 -17.50 1.34 4.32
N ALA A 351 -16.80 1.71 5.40
CA ALA A 351 -17.40 2.48 6.50
C ALA A 351 -17.87 3.87 6.04
N PHE A 352 -17.05 4.61 5.29
CA PHE A 352 -17.42 5.92 4.75
C PHE A 352 -18.50 5.81 3.65
N HIS A 353 -18.52 4.73 2.86
CA HIS A 353 -19.61 4.46 1.94
C HIS A 353 -20.95 4.36 2.67
N VAL A 354 -21.01 3.69 3.82
CA VAL A 354 -22.22 3.61 4.66
C VAL A 354 -22.51 4.99 5.23
N TRP A 355 -21.58 5.65 5.88
CA TRP A 355 -21.77 6.95 6.53
C TRP A 355 -22.26 8.03 5.55
N ASN A 356 -21.50 8.28 4.50
CA ASN A 356 -21.77 9.39 3.60
C ASN A 356 -22.85 9.06 2.56
N ARG A 357 -22.72 7.91 1.86
CA ARG A 357 -23.56 7.62 0.71
C ARG A 357 -24.89 6.95 1.07
N GLN A 358 -24.87 5.94 1.96
CA GLN A 358 -26.11 5.23 2.31
C GLN A 358 -26.93 5.98 3.34
N LEU A 359 -26.29 6.55 4.37
CA LEU A 359 -26.96 7.30 5.43
C LEU A 359 -27.08 8.80 5.14
N GLY A 360 -26.48 9.28 4.04
CA GLY A 360 -26.57 10.68 3.61
C GLY A 360 -25.90 11.68 4.56
N LYS A 361 -25.01 11.23 5.43
CA LYS A 361 -24.32 12.09 6.40
C LYS A 361 -23.24 12.94 5.71
N PRO A 362 -22.95 14.16 6.21
CA PRO A 362 -21.97 15.05 5.58
C PRO A 362 -20.55 14.49 5.62
N ARG A 363 -19.74 14.88 4.64
CA ARG A 363 -18.29 14.65 4.64
C ARG A 363 -17.62 15.65 5.58
N THR A 364 -17.10 15.16 6.68
CA THR A 364 -16.42 15.99 7.71
C THR A 364 -15.01 15.52 8.00
N PHE A 365 -14.58 14.45 7.34
CA PHE A 365 -13.27 13.85 7.53
C PHE A 365 -12.43 13.96 6.25
N ILE A 366 -11.16 14.32 6.42
CA ILE A 366 -10.12 14.28 5.39
C ILE A 366 -8.98 13.44 5.95
N GLN A 367 -8.54 12.42 5.19
CA GLN A 367 -7.35 11.66 5.55
C GLN A 367 -6.12 12.47 5.14
N ASP A 368 -5.52 13.14 6.09
CA ASP A 368 -4.32 13.96 5.93
C ASP A 368 -3.07 13.33 6.55
N HIS A 369 -3.24 12.18 7.21
CA HIS A 369 -2.15 11.37 7.75
C HIS A 369 -2.50 9.87 7.70
N ALA A 370 -1.52 9.02 8.04
CA ALA A 370 -1.68 7.56 8.04
C ALA A 370 -1.65 6.94 9.45
N TYR A 371 -1.59 7.69 10.53
CA TYR A 371 -1.31 7.22 11.89
C TYR A 371 -2.60 6.78 12.61
N TRP A 372 -3.14 5.60 12.23
CA TRP A 372 -4.41 5.06 12.73
C TRP A 372 -4.28 3.79 13.54
N GLY A 373 -3.06 3.16 13.53
CA GLY A 373 -2.75 1.97 14.30
C GLY A 373 -2.49 2.26 15.77
N ASP A 374 -2.06 1.24 16.51
CA ASP A 374 -1.80 1.34 17.94
C ASP A 374 -0.56 2.18 18.28
N GLU A 375 -0.55 2.67 19.50
CA GLU A 375 0.52 3.41 20.13
C GLU A 375 0.93 2.69 21.40
N ALA A 376 2.24 2.53 21.61
CA ALA A 376 2.74 1.98 22.84
C ALA A 376 2.86 3.07 23.89
N THR A 377 2.42 2.79 25.11
CA THR A 377 2.61 3.65 26.27
C THR A 377 4.08 3.67 26.71
N ASP A 378 4.49 4.72 27.43
CA ASP A 378 5.85 4.79 28.00
C ASP A 378 6.14 3.60 28.91
N ALA A 379 5.16 3.11 29.67
CA ALA A 379 5.32 1.93 30.53
C ALA A 379 5.56 0.64 29.73
N GLU A 380 4.88 0.44 28.59
CA GLU A 380 5.12 -0.68 27.69
C GLU A 380 6.50 -0.59 27.04
N CYS A 381 6.92 0.61 26.63
CA CYS A 381 8.26 0.85 26.11
C CYS A 381 9.32 0.53 27.17
N GLU A 382 9.17 1.03 28.39
CA GLU A 382 10.09 0.79 29.51
C GLU A 382 10.20 -0.70 29.86
N SER A 383 9.07 -1.39 29.95
CA SER A 383 9.02 -2.83 30.20
C SER A 383 9.78 -3.65 29.14
N ALA A 384 9.55 -3.33 27.86
CA ALA A 384 10.23 -4.00 26.76
C ALA A 384 11.73 -3.71 26.73
N VAL A 385 12.14 -2.47 27.02
CA VAL A 385 13.54 -2.04 27.07
C VAL A 385 14.27 -2.77 28.19
N ILE A 386 13.73 -2.80 29.41
CA ILE A 386 14.32 -3.51 30.55
C ILE A 386 14.47 -5.02 30.25
N LYS A 387 13.41 -5.62 29.69
CA LYS A 387 13.39 -7.04 29.30
C LYS A 387 14.43 -7.38 28.23
N SER A 388 14.78 -6.43 27.36
CA SER A 388 15.75 -6.65 26.29
C SER A 388 17.17 -6.90 26.80
N GLY A 389 17.52 -6.37 27.98
CA GLY A 389 18.85 -6.47 28.58
C GLY A 389 19.93 -5.63 27.89
N TYR A 390 19.57 -4.78 26.91
CA TYR A 390 20.49 -3.87 26.24
C TYR A 390 20.78 -2.62 27.07
N ASN A 391 21.85 -1.92 26.70
CA ASN A 391 22.12 -0.59 27.25
C ASN A 391 21.04 0.38 26.80
N TYR A 392 20.64 1.28 27.68
CA TYR A 392 19.65 2.31 27.34
C TYR A 392 19.81 3.58 28.15
N GLU A 393 19.31 4.67 27.59
CA GLU A 393 19.11 5.96 28.26
C GLU A 393 17.65 6.38 28.14
N LYS A 394 17.05 6.90 29.22
CA LYS A 394 15.76 7.59 29.15
C LYS A 394 16.03 9.08 28.92
N LEU A 395 15.49 9.63 27.85
CA LEU A 395 15.80 10.97 27.37
C LEU A 395 14.53 11.82 27.25
N SER A 396 14.68 13.12 27.45
CA SER A 396 13.65 14.09 27.03
C SER A 396 13.58 14.15 25.49
N ASP A 397 12.51 14.73 24.96
CA ASP A 397 12.34 14.86 23.50
C ASP A 397 13.52 15.61 22.85
N GLU A 398 13.96 16.73 23.41
CA GLU A 398 15.10 17.50 22.89
C GLU A 398 16.40 16.68 22.92
N GLN A 399 16.67 16.01 24.04
CA GLN A 399 17.85 15.14 24.16
C GLN A 399 17.80 13.97 23.15
N MET A 400 16.61 13.37 22.95
CA MET A 400 16.43 12.30 21.97
C MET A 400 16.72 12.78 20.56
N LEU A 401 16.21 13.94 20.16
CA LEU A 401 16.45 14.52 18.83
C LEU A 401 17.94 14.80 18.61
N ASP A 402 18.63 15.36 19.60
CA ASP A 402 20.06 15.63 19.53
C ASP A 402 20.87 14.35 19.41
N ARG A 403 20.65 13.38 20.31
CA ARG A 403 21.40 12.11 20.33
C ARG A 403 21.19 11.28 19.07
N VAL A 404 19.94 11.16 18.60
CA VAL A 404 19.62 10.43 17.36
C VAL A 404 20.25 11.12 16.16
N THR A 405 20.20 12.45 16.10
CA THR A 405 20.83 13.21 15.00
C THR A 405 22.35 13.02 15.00
N ASP A 406 23.01 13.08 16.15
CA ASP A 406 24.47 12.89 16.24
C ASP A 406 24.86 11.47 15.81
N MET A 407 24.12 10.45 16.24
CA MET A 407 24.37 9.08 15.81
C MET A 407 24.16 8.90 14.28
N ILE A 408 23.17 9.55 13.67
CA ILE A 408 22.97 9.56 12.22
C ILE A 408 24.17 10.19 11.51
N LEU A 409 24.69 11.31 12.03
CA LEU A 409 25.86 12.02 11.49
C LEU A 409 27.14 11.18 11.59
N ASP A 410 27.27 10.35 12.63
CA ASP A 410 28.35 9.37 12.79
C ASP A 410 28.23 8.16 11.84
N GLY A 411 27.15 8.11 11.05
CA GLY A 411 26.91 7.08 10.02
C GLY A 411 26.20 5.84 10.51
N ASN A 412 25.55 5.90 11.68
CA ASN A 412 24.78 4.80 12.23
C ASN A 412 23.41 4.68 11.53
N VAL A 413 22.85 3.47 11.56
CA VAL A 413 21.48 3.16 11.14
C VAL A 413 20.62 2.92 12.36
N LEU A 414 19.58 3.73 12.53
CA LEU A 414 18.75 3.68 13.72
C LEU A 414 17.31 3.24 13.43
N GLY A 415 16.73 2.50 14.38
CA GLY A 415 15.29 2.31 14.47
C GLY A 415 14.62 3.53 15.10
N TRP A 416 13.44 3.89 14.58
CA TRP A 416 12.62 4.97 15.08
C TRP A 416 11.20 4.45 15.31
N PHE A 417 10.86 4.17 16.58
CA PHE A 417 9.58 3.62 17.01
C PHE A 417 8.89 4.65 17.92
N GLN A 418 7.90 5.36 17.37
CA GLN A 418 7.29 6.52 17.99
C GLN A 418 5.77 6.58 17.70
N GLY A 419 4.99 7.15 18.59
CA GLY A 419 3.58 7.48 18.40
C GLY A 419 2.73 6.34 17.81
N ARG A 420 1.61 6.70 17.18
CA ARG A 420 0.69 5.75 16.54
C ARG A 420 1.28 5.14 15.27
N MET A 421 1.09 3.83 15.10
CA MET A 421 1.55 3.10 13.91
C MET A 421 0.81 3.56 12.65
N GLU A 422 1.54 3.57 11.54
CA GLU A 422 1.00 3.85 10.22
C GLU A 422 0.03 2.74 9.77
N PHE A 423 -1.09 3.13 9.15
CA PHE A 423 -1.94 2.29 8.33
C PHE A 423 -1.46 2.35 6.87
N GLY A 424 -1.30 1.20 6.24
CA GLY A 424 -0.77 1.12 4.87
C GLY A 424 0.58 0.42 4.78
N ALA A 425 1.05 0.24 3.55
CA ALA A 425 2.23 -0.56 3.23
C ALA A 425 3.56 0.15 3.52
N ARG A 426 3.54 1.41 3.96
CA ARG A 426 4.75 2.24 4.11
C ARG A 426 4.96 2.66 5.56
N ALA A 427 6.24 2.67 5.97
CA ALA A 427 6.65 3.34 7.20
C ALA A 427 6.87 4.82 6.91
N LEU A 428 6.24 5.68 7.69
CA LEU A 428 6.15 7.13 7.44
C LEU A 428 6.68 7.96 8.61
N GLY A 429 7.63 7.40 9.37
CA GLY A 429 8.29 8.11 10.46
C GLY A 429 7.84 7.70 11.87
N ASN A 430 7.03 6.64 12.02
CA ASN A 430 6.65 6.11 13.33
C ASN A 430 7.12 4.65 13.54
N ARG A 431 7.30 3.88 12.47
CA ARG A 431 7.86 2.52 12.49
C ARG A 431 8.94 2.43 11.41
N SER A 432 9.99 3.25 11.55
CA SER A 432 10.99 3.52 10.51
C SER A 432 12.39 3.06 10.90
N LEU A 433 13.19 2.67 9.91
CA LEU A 433 14.64 2.73 9.93
C LEU A 433 15.05 4.03 9.27
N ILE A 434 15.93 4.78 9.93
CA ILE A 434 16.41 6.10 9.49
C ILE A 434 17.93 6.12 9.42
N ALA A 435 18.47 6.87 8.45
CA ALA A 435 19.91 7.00 8.25
C ALA A 435 20.26 8.27 7.45
N ASP A 436 21.56 8.56 7.35
CA ASP A 436 22.08 9.68 6.58
C ASP A 436 21.95 9.45 5.06
N PRO A 437 21.17 10.26 4.33
CA PRO A 437 20.98 10.13 2.88
C PRO A 437 22.21 10.54 2.07
N ARG A 438 23.18 11.25 2.66
CA ARG A 438 24.37 11.80 2.00
C ARG A 438 25.46 10.75 1.75
N ARG A 439 25.41 9.61 2.46
CA ARG A 439 26.42 8.55 2.36
C ARG A 439 26.15 7.64 1.15
N THR A 440 27.15 7.47 0.30
CA THR A 440 27.06 6.63 -0.91
C THR A 440 26.94 5.14 -0.60
N ASP A 441 27.49 4.67 0.53
CA ASP A 441 27.51 3.27 0.98
C ASP A 441 26.25 2.87 1.79
N MET A 442 25.45 3.86 2.24
CA MET A 442 24.33 3.62 3.16
C MET A 442 23.29 2.66 2.58
N ARG A 443 23.02 2.73 1.27
CA ARG A 443 22.10 1.80 0.60
C ARG A 443 22.56 0.35 0.72
N ASP A 444 23.84 0.09 0.51
CA ASP A 444 24.41 -1.25 0.59
C ASP A 444 24.46 -1.74 2.04
N ILE A 445 24.81 -0.88 3.00
CA ILE A 445 24.78 -1.20 4.42
C ILE A 445 23.40 -1.69 4.84
N ILE A 446 22.34 -0.92 4.56
CA ILE A 446 20.99 -1.29 4.98
C ILE A 446 20.49 -2.53 4.25
N ASN A 447 20.70 -2.65 2.92
CA ASN A 447 20.24 -3.81 2.16
C ASN A 447 20.94 -5.12 2.56
N LEU A 448 22.25 -5.08 2.83
CA LEU A 448 23.04 -6.28 3.12
C LEU A 448 23.02 -6.67 4.60
N LYS A 449 23.02 -5.69 5.52
CA LYS A 449 23.23 -5.93 6.96
C LYS A 449 21.95 -5.92 7.79
N ILE A 450 20.86 -5.33 7.26
CA ILE A 450 19.61 -5.17 8.00
C ILE A 450 18.44 -5.82 7.27
N LYS A 451 18.30 -5.55 5.97
CA LYS A 451 17.16 -6.02 5.17
C LYS A 451 17.37 -7.37 4.50
N PHE A 452 18.62 -7.82 4.34
CA PHE A 452 18.98 -9.07 3.66
C PHE A 452 18.21 -9.26 2.35
N ARG A 453 18.25 -8.27 1.46
CA ARG A 453 17.43 -8.20 0.25
C ARG A 453 18.23 -7.74 -0.97
N GLU A 454 17.57 -7.73 -2.12
CA GLU A 454 18.16 -7.40 -3.41
C GLU A 454 18.72 -5.97 -3.43
N LYS A 455 19.95 -5.78 -3.96
CA LYS A 455 20.67 -4.49 -3.99
C LYS A 455 19.98 -3.40 -4.82
N PHE A 456 19.19 -3.78 -5.83
CA PHE A 456 18.49 -2.81 -6.69
C PHE A 456 17.35 -2.09 -5.97
N ARG A 457 16.90 -2.56 -4.82
CA ARG A 457 15.78 -1.94 -4.10
C ARG A 457 16.17 -0.59 -3.52
N PRO A 458 15.46 0.49 -3.90
CA PRO A 458 15.77 1.83 -3.44
C PRO A 458 15.26 2.10 -2.02
N PHE A 459 15.72 3.21 -1.45
CA PHE A 459 15.19 3.80 -0.22
C PHE A 459 14.49 5.12 -0.52
N ALA A 460 13.63 5.56 0.39
CA ALA A 460 12.83 6.74 0.25
C ALA A 460 13.46 7.95 0.97
N PRO A 461 13.50 9.14 0.36
CA PRO A 461 13.74 10.38 1.06
C PRO A 461 12.49 10.82 1.83
N SER A 462 12.63 11.06 3.14
CA SER A 462 11.66 11.82 3.93
C SER A 462 12.17 13.24 4.07
N ILE A 463 11.47 14.21 3.49
CA ILE A 463 11.84 15.62 3.44
C ILE A 463 10.86 16.48 4.23
N LEU A 464 11.35 17.57 4.83
CA LEU A 464 10.47 18.62 5.35
C LEU A 464 9.57 19.15 4.23
N GLU A 465 8.26 19.21 4.46
CA GLU A 465 7.24 19.57 3.46
C GLU A 465 7.56 20.91 2.78
N GLU A 466 8.00 21.89 3.57
CA GLU A 466 8.34 23.24 3.13
C GLU A 466 9.56 23.32 2.18
N HIS A 467 10.38 22.25 2.14
CA HIS A 467 11.58 22.19 1.30
C HIS A 467 11.43 21.32 0.03
N VAL A 468 10.26 20.75 -0.23
CA VAL A 468 10.06 19.85 -1.39
C VAL A 468 10.47 20.52 -2.70
N GLY A 469 10.01 21.75 -2.97
CA GLY A 469 10.30 22.47 -4.21
C GLY A 469 11.76 22.86 -4.43
N GLU A 470 12.60 22.83 -3.38
CA GLU A 470 14.04 23.08 -3.48
C GLU A 470 14.83 21.84 -3.93
N TRP A 471 14.31 20.66 -3.69
CA TRP A 471 14.97 19.38 -3.91
C TRP A 471 14.40 18.58 -5.07
N PHE A 472 13.10 18.71 -5.34
CA PHE A 472 12.43 18.02 -6.43
C PHE A 472 12.03 18.99 -7.55
N GLU A 473 12.00 18.49 -8.79
CA GLU A 473 11.63 19.28 -9.97
C GLU A 473 10.13 19.65 -9.94
N ILE A 474 9.32 18.79 -9.35
CA ILE A 474 7.87 18.94 -9.17
C ILE A 474 7.61 19.23 -7.68
N ASN A 475 6.99 20.36 -7.38
CA ASN A 475 6.63 20.76 -6.02
C ASN A 475 5.24 20.21 -5.67
N GLU A 476 5.17 18.93 -5.36
CA GLU A 476 3.95 18.24 -4.95
C GLU A 476 4.13 17.56 -3.59
N GLU A 477 3.10 17.60 -2.77
CA GLU A 477 3.05 16.81 -1.55
C GLU A 477 2.89 15.31 -1.87
N ALA A 478 3.58 14.48 -1.10
CA ALA A 478 3.48 13.02 -1.15
C ALA A 478 3.62 12.44 0.27
N PRO A 479 2.64 12.65 1.16
CA PRO A 479 2.75 12.28 2.57
C PRO A 479 2.85 10.76 2.81
N TYR A 480 2.44 9.94 1.85
CA TYR A 480 2.35 8.47 1.97
C TYR A 480 3.37 7.69 1.12
N MET A 481 4.40 8.35 0.58
CA MET A 481 5.34 7.76 -0.39
C MET A 481 4.66 7.22 -1.66
N GLU A 482 3.55 7.81 -2.03
CA GLU A 482 2.71 7.40 -3.16
C GLU A 482 3.21 7.89 -4.52
N LYS A 483 4.24 8.77 -4.56
CA LYS A 483 4.81 9.33 -5.79
C LYS A 483 6.33 9.16 -5.85
N VAL A 484 6.84 8.81 -7.03
CA VAL A 484 8.26 8.91 -7.38
C VAL A 484 8.43 10.13 -8.28
N LEU A 485 9.19 11.10 -7.80
CA LEU A 485 9.41 12.38 -8.48
C LEU A 485 10.88 12.59 -8.84
N PRO A 486 11.19 13.32 -9.94
CA PRO A 486 12.57 13.67 -10.30
C PRO A 486 13.22 14.55 -9.23
N ILE A 487 14.40 14.14 -8.76
CA ILE A 487 15.25 14.97 -7.90
C ILE A 487 16.01 15.95 -8.80
N ARG A 488 16.11 17.23 -8.39
CA ARG A 488 16.87 18.24 -9.11
C ARG A 488 18.31 17.79 -9.35
N LYS A 489 18.81 17.96 -10.56
CA LYS A 489 20.10 17.39 -11.01
C LYS A 489 21.26 17.72 -10.06
N GLU A 490 21.33 18.96 -9.59
CA GLU A 490 22.37 19.47 -8.68
C GLU A 490 22.25 18.91 -7.25
N LYS A 491 21.11 18.34 -6.89
CA LYS A 491 20.84 17.74 -5.56
C LYS A 491 21.12 16.24 -5.51
N ARG A 492 21.16 15.54 -6.64
CA ARG A 492 21.31 14.07 -6.71
C ARG A 492 22.58 13.57 -6.04
N SER A 493 23.71 14.25 -6.23
CA SER A 493 24.98 13.88 -5.61
C SER A 493 25.05 14.22 -4.10
N VAL A 494 24.16 15.06 -3.60
CA VAL A 494 24.08 15.41 -2.18
C VAL A 494 23.38 14.32 -1.36
N ILE A 495 22.42 13.61 -1.96
CA ILE A 495 21.62 12.56 -1.29
C ILE A 495 21.66 11.23 -2.06
N PRO A 496 22.84 10.67 -2.34
CA PRO A 496 23.01 9.51 -3.21
C PRO A 496 22.32 8.24 -2.69
N ALA A 497 22.16 8.08 -1.36
CA ALA A 497 21.54 6.90 -0.76
C ALA A 497 20.04 6.77 -1.08
N VAL A 498 19.36 7.88 -1.37
CA VAL A 498 17.92 7.93 -1.67
C VAL A 498 17.61 8.38 -3.11
N THR A 499 18.66 8.62 -3.91
CA THR A 499 18.54 8.90 -5.33
C THR A 499 18.54 7.57 -6.11
N HIS A 500 17.48 7.33 -6.88
CA HIS A 500 17.38 6.18 -7.77
C HIS A 500 18.35 6.32 -8.95
N VAL A 501 18.63 5.21 -9.64
CA VAL A 501 19.58 5.22 -10.78
C VAL A 501 19.15 6.13 -11.93
N ASP A 502 17.85 6.38 -12.07
CA ASP A 502 17.29 7.31 -13.05
C ASP A 502 17.23 8.78 -12.57
N GLY A 503 17.73 9.04 -11.36
CA GLY A 503 17.76 10.39 -10.76
C GLY A 503 16.45 10.80 -10.08
N SER A 504 15.52 9.90 -9.90
CA SER A 504 14.27 10.11 -9.15
C SER A 504 14.39 9.70 -7.69
N GLY A 505 13.34 9.97 -6.89
CA GLY A 505 13.21 9.51 -5.51
C GLY A 505 11.74 9.30 -5.14
N ARG A 506 11.44 8.26 -4.34
CA ARG A 506 10.10 8.03 -3.81
C ARG A 506 9.87 8.92 -2.60
N LEU A 507 9.34 10.11 -2.87
CA LEU A 507 9.16 11.19 -1.92
C LEU A 507 8.23 10.83 -0.77
N GLN A 508 8.63 11.19 0.46
CA GLN A 508 7.71 11.44 1.58
C GLN A 508 7.86 12.90 2.02
N SER A 509 6.81 13.71 1.87
CA SER A 509 6.72 15.04 2.49
C SER A 509 6.27 14.89 3.94
N VAL A 510 7.04 15.45 4.89
CA VAL A 510 6.78 15.37 6.33
C VAL A 510 6.29 16.71 6.83
N SER A 511 5.02 16.77 7.22
CA SER A 511 4.40 17.99 7.75
C SER A 511 4.53 18.08 9.28
N LYS A 512 4.89 19.26 9.75
CA LYS A 512 4.91 19.57 11.20
C LYS A 512 3.54 19.35 11.85
N ARG A 513 2.46 19.54 11.10
CA ARG A 513 1.09 19.41 11.59
C ARG A 513 0.72 17.95 11.89
N THR A 514 1.12 17.02 11.01
CA THR A 514 0.68 15.62 11.09
C THR A 514 1.68 14.70 11.81
N ASN A 515 2.99 15.02 11.78
CA ASN A 515 4.03 14.29 12.50
C ASN A 515 5.09 15.26 13.07
N PRO A 516 4.77 16.02 14.13
CA PRO A 516 5.66 17.05 14.68
C PRO A 516 6.99 16.48 15.17
N ARG A 517 7.01 15.27 15.75
CA ARG A 517 8.24 14.68 16.32
C ARG A 517 9.21 14.23 15.21
N TYR A 518 8.71 13.61 14.14
CA TYR A 518 9.56 13.22 13.00
C TYR A 518 10.01 14.43 12.19
N HIS A 519 9.13 15.42 12.02
CA HIS A 519 9.50 16.72 11.44
C HIS A 519 10.63 17.38 12.23
N ALA A 520 10.54 17.45 13.56
CA ALA A 520 11.57 18.01 14.43
C ALA A 520 12.91 17.27 14.29
N LEU A 521 12.90 15.95 14.15
CA LEU A 521 14.13 15.19 13.93
C LEU A 521 14.80 15.57 12.59
N ILE A 522 14.02 15.66 11.50
CA ILE A 522 14.56 16.10 10.20
C ILE A 522 15.05 17.54 10.28
N THR A 523 14.34 18.43 11.01
CA THR A 523 14.76 19.81 11.23
C THR A 523 16.11 19.87 11.95
N ARG A 524 16.31 19.07 13.01
CA ARG A 524 17.58 19.01 13.74
C ARG A 524 18.74 18.53 12.84
N PHE A 525 18.47 17.56 11.98
CA PHE A 525 19.44 17.10 10.98
C PHE A 525 19.73 18.20 9.94
N PHE A 526 18.70 18.92 9.47
CA PHE A 526 18.85 20.05 8.55
C PHE A 526 19.70 21.18 9.13
N GLU A 527 19.46 21.57 10.36
CA GLU A 527 20.23 22.61 11.06
C GLU A 527 21.74 22.31 11.09
N LYS A 528 22.10 21.02 11.27
CA LYS A 528 23.50 20.58 11.34
C LYS A 528 24.15 20.34 9.96
N THR A 529 23.37 20.12 8.90
CA THR A 529 23.89 19.64 7.62
C THR A 529 23.52 20.47 6.41
N GLY A 530 22.51 21.32 6.49
CA GLY A 530 21.89 22.00 5.36
C GLY A 530 21.07 21.08 4.44
N VAL A 531 20.81 19.82 4.87
CA VAL A 531 20.03 18.83 4.08
C VAL A 531 18.73 18.51 4.83
N PRO A 532 17.55 18.93 4.34
CA PRO A 532 16.26 18.74 5.01
C PRO A 532 15.65 17.34 4.78
N ILE A 533 16.50 16.31 4.69
CA ILE A 533 16.11 14.96 4.26
C ILE A 533 16.78 13.92 5.13
N LEU A 534 16.01 12.89 5.54
CA LEU A 534 16.53 11.63 6.06
C LEU A 534 16.19 10.48 5.10
N LEU A 535 17.03 9.45 5.05
CA LEU A 535 16.68 8.17 4.47
C LEU A 535 15.65 7.48 5.39
N ASN A 536 14.55 7.00 4.79
CA ASN A 536 13.49 6.28 5.49
C ASN A 536 13.17 4.94 4.82
N THR A 537 13.06 3.90 5.63
CA THR A 537 12.49 2.60 5.23
C THR A 537 11.78 1.96 6.43
N SER A 538 10.96 0.93 6.20
CA SER A 538 10.19 0.27 7.26
C SER A 538 11.07 -0.40 8.31
N LEU A 539 10.66 -0.34 9.58
CA LEU A 539 11.32 -1.02 10.70
C LEU A 539 10.88 -2.50 10.71
N ASN A 540 11.61 -3.33 10.00
CA ASN A 540 11.48 -4.78 9.89
C ASN A 540 12.66 -5.34 9.09
N GLU A 541 12.79 -6.64 9.02
CA GLU A 541 13.62 -7.34 8.02
C GLU A 541 12.77 -7.62 6.76
N ASN A 542 12.12 -8.79 6.74
CA ASN A 542 11.22 -9.23 5.66
C ASN A 542 9.79 -9.50 6.14
N GLU A 543 9.55 -9.53 7.44
CA GLU A 543 8.24 -9.65 8.07
C GLU A 543 7.38 -8.38 7.91
N PRO A 544 6.11 -8.39 8.32
CA PRO A 544 5.31 -7.17 8.44
C PRO A 544 6.00 -6.10 9.30
N ILE A 545 5.71 -4.82 9.06
CA ILE A 545 6.22 -3.70 9.88
C ILE A 545 5.92 -3.98 11.36
N VAL A 546 6.85 -3.67 12.25
CA VAL A 546 6.71 -3.92 13.70
C VAL A 546 5.55 -3.14 14.29
N ARG A 547 4.84 -3.75 15.23
CA ARG A 547 3.70 -3.15 15.94
C ARG A 547 4.06 -2.77 17.37
N THR A 548 4.77 -3.64 18.09
CA THR A 548 5.05 -3.48 19.53
C THR A 548 6.53 -3.13 19.79
N PRO A 549 6.84 -2.56 20.97
CA PRO A 549 8.23 -2.34 21.39
C PRO A 549 9.08 -3.61 21.40
N ASP A 550 8.55 -4.76 21.87
CA ASP A 550 9.27 -6.04 21.82
C ASP A 550 9.65 -6.45 20.39
N GLN A 551 8.74 -6.25 19.41
CA GLN A 551 9.04 -6.55 18.00
C GLN A 551 10.11 -5.60 17.45
N ALA A 552 10.08 -4.33 17.82
CA ALA A 552 11.05 -3.32 17.40
C ALA A 552 12.45 -3.64 17.96
N LEU A 553 12.56 -3.96 19.23
CA LEU A 553 13.80 -4.42 19.87
C LEU A 553 14.27 -5.76 19.29
N GLY A 554 13.33 -6.64 18.89
CA GLY A 554 13.66 -7.88 18.17
C GLY A 554 14.37 -7.62 16.84
N VAL A 555 14.06 -6.54 16.11
CA VAL A 555 14.81 -6.16 14.89
C VAL A 555 16.25 -5.75 15.26
N LEU A 556 16.44 -4.96 16.34
CA LEU A 556 17.78 -4.62 16.83
C LEU A 556 18.58 -5.89 17.13
N THR A 557 17.97 -6.89 17.76
CA THR A 557 18.62 -8.16 18.11
C THR A 557 19.08 -8.95 16.89
N ARG A 558 18.25 -9.06 15.87
CA ARG A 558 18.47 -9.95 14.71
C ARG A 558 19.30 -9.33 13.59
N THR A 559 19.49 -8.00 13.59
CA THR A 559 20.16 -7.28 12.52
C THR A 559 21.40 -6.54 12.99
N SER A 560 22.15 -5.94 12.08
CA SER A 560 23.28 -5.05 12.38
C SER A 560 22.87 -3.59 12.53
N MET A 561 21.63 -3.32 12.98
CA MET A 561 21.19 -1.98 13.37
C MET A 561 21.97 -1.53 14.62
N ASP A 562 22.38 -0.26 14.65
CA ASP A 562 23.28 0.25 15.69
C ASP A 562 22.53 0.60 16.98
N ALA A 563 21.39 1.27 16.85
CA ALA A 563 20.54 1.67 17.98
C ALA A 563 19.07 1.81 17.54
N ILE A 564 18.19 1.98 18.53
CA ILE A 564 16.77 2.24 18.29
C ILE A 564 16.22 3.22 19.34
N ALA A 565 15.48 4.22 18.90
CA ALA A 565 14.65 5.04 19.74
C ALA A 565 13.27 4.40 19.89
N VAL A 566 12.88 4.03 21.10
CA VAL A 566 11.60 3.42 21.46
C VAL A 566 10.90 4.31 22.48
N GLY A 567 9.93 5.11 22.04
CA GLY A 567 9.32 6.14 22.90
C GLY A 567 10.38 7.11 23.44
N SER A 568 10.50 7.20 24.76
CA SER A 568 11.48 8.05 25.46
C SER A 568 12.84 7.37 25.68
N PHE A 569 13.04 6.15 25.17
CA PHE A 569 14.25 5.35 25.42
C PHE A 569 15.11 5.23 24.16
N LEU A 570 16.39 5.58 24.26
CA LEU A 570 17.41 5.25 23.27
C LEU A 570 18.13 3.97 23.73
N VAL A 571 18.13 2.94 22.88
CA VAL A 571 18.62 1.59 23.20
C VAL A 571 19.69 1.17 22.19
N TRP A 572 20.79 0.59 22.66
CA TRP A 572 21.88 0.09 21.80
C TRP A 572 22.51 -1.19 22.37
N LYS A 573 23.22 -1.93 21.50
CA LYS A 573 23.94 -3.16 21.87
C LYS A 573 25.13 -2.89 22.76
#